data_7b1d5243bff7fb1d9ac43fcc95a38c64
#
_entry.id   7b1d5243bff7fb1d9ac43fcc95a38c64
#
_cell.length_a   1.000
_cell.length_b   1.000
_cell.length_c   1.000
_cell.angle_alpha   90.00
_cell.angle_beta   90.00
_cell.angle_gamma   90.00
#
_symmetry.space_group_name_H-M   'P 1'
#
loop_
_entity.id
_entity.type
_entity.pdbx_description
1 polymer ?
#
loop_
_entity_poly.entity_id
_entity_poly.type
_entity_poly.pdbx_seq_one_letter_code
_entity_poly.pdbx_strand_id
1 'polypeptide(L)'
;MIHYILQTLVFQLIFLWVYDWFLKKETFFNLNRVYLLITPLLSMVIPFIRIDFIRETVVQSGVVRLQEVMVGVTEKVEKADANYFNLLNIIIIGCLMAFGWFVVKLIKIYQLIRQNNRRKEAGYIEVQIAEKDAAFSFFRYIFLGKNINGSNREHIIRHELVHIRQKHSLDLLLFECLRILFWFNPLVYVFQQKISELHEFIADGQTAKGNRAGQYEFLLQQIFRTEKISFVNQFFKQSLIKKRIFMLNKNHSAGVKRVKFALLLPAIFAMLFYVSCQEKKLTLNEQIESLEQTIQSEDSLSNEDYDRLYKMYQAISIKKGMGDYIGKDEVPFAVIDEAPIFPGCENVLPEEQKLCFQEKMNEHIRKYFNYPAEAQEKGIQGKVYAQFIINREGNIEGIRLKGPDKQLEDEVRRIVQSLPQMQPGKQKGRAVKVPFSIPINFVLQ
;
A
#
# COMPACT_ATOMS: atom_id res chain seq x y z
N MET A 1 2.02 1.45 4.35
CA MET A 1 1.38 2.72 3.98
C MET A 1 2.39 3.83 3.66
N ILE A 2 3.33 4.16 4.56
CA ILE A 2 4.37 5.19 4.32
C ILE A 2 5.21 4.91 3.07
N HIS A 3 5.59 3.66 2.85
CA HIS A 3 6.35 3.23 1.67
C HIS A 3 5.60 3.51 0.36
N TYR A 4 4.31 3.19 0.29
CA TYR A 4 3.46 3.50 -0.87
C TYR A 4 3.40 5.01 -1.16
N ILE A 5 3.21 5.82 -0.12
CA ILE A 5 3.19 7.28 -0.25
C ILE A 5 4.52 7.78 -0.81
N LEU A 6 5.65 7.30 -0.27
CA LEU A 6 6.97 7.70 -0.73
C LEU A 6 7.23 7.30 -2.19
N GLN A 7 6.89 6.08 -2.58
CA GLN A 7 6.99 5.62 -3.97
C GLN A 7 6.16 6.49 -4.92
N THR A 8 4.89 6.75 -4.57
CA THR A 8 4.01 7.61 -5.36
C THR A 8 4.61 9.01 -5.54
N LEU A 9 5.16 9.61 -4.48
CA LEU A 9 5.84 10.91 -4.56
C LEU A 9 7.05 10.87 -5.49
N VAL A 10 7.90 9.85 -5.37
CA VAL A 10 9.08 9.70 -6.25
C VAL A 10 8.65 9.56 -7.71
N PHE A 11 7.64 8.73 -8.01
CA PHE A 11 7.14 8.56 -9.36
C PHE A 11 6.53 9.84 -9.93
N GLN A 12 5.80 10.61 -9.13
CA GLN A 12 5.30 11.92 -9.53
C GLN A 12 6.43 12.91 -9.82
N LEU A 13 7.49 12.91 -9.02
CA LEU A 13 8.68 13.74 -9.26
C LEU A 13 9.36 13.38 -10.58
N ILE A 14 9.52 12.10 -10.90
CA ILE A 14 10.10 11.63 -12.16
C ILE A 14 9.25 12.11 -13.34
N PHE A 15 7.92 11.96 -13.29
CA PHE A 15 7.03 12.44 -14.35
C PHE A 15 7.08 13.96 -14.50
N LEU A 16 7.11 14.73 -13.40
CA LEU A 16 7.26 16.19 -13.45
C LEU A 16 8.60 16.61 -14.03
N TRP A 17 9.67 15.90 -13.69
CA TRP A 17 11.00 16.14 -14.23
C TRP A 17 11.04 15.93 -15.74
N VAL A 18 10.48 14.80 -16.25
CA VAL A 18 10.34 14.54 -17.70
C VAL A 18 9.53 15.64 -18.38
N TYR A 19 8.42 16.07 -17.77
CA TYR A 19 7.60 17.15 -18.31
C TYR A 19 8.38 18.48 -18.41
N ASP A 20 9.02 18.90 -17.33
CA ASP A 20 9.69 20.21 -17.27
C ASP A 20 10.90 20.31 -18.22
N TRP A 21 11.65 19.22 -18.38
CA TRP A 21 12.85 19.22 -19.20
C TRP A 21 12.57 19.00 -20.70
N PHE A 22 11.64 18.12 -21.03
CA PHE A 22 11.45 17.67 -22.40
C PHE A 22 10.17 18.19 -23.07
N LEU A 23 9.05 18.27 -22.35
CA LEU A 23 7.73 18.46 -22.92
C LEU A 23 7.19 19.88 -22.79
N LYS A 24 7.44 20.54 -21.67
CA LYS A 24 6.92 21.88 -21.34
C LYS A 24 7.16 22.94 -22.40
N LYS A 25 8.28 22.82 -23.11
CA LYS A 25 8.67 23.77 -24.17
C LYS A 25 8.04 23.45 -25.51
N GLU A 26 7.39 22.31 -25.72
CA GLU A 26 6.81 21.92 -26.99
C GLU A 26 5.38 22.44 -27.16
N THR A 27 4.98 22.76 -28.40
CA THR A 27 3.67 23.35 -28.73
C THR A 27 2.56 22.28 -28.91
N PHE A 28 2.81 21.03 -28.54
CA PHE A 28 1.80 19.96 -28.58
C PHE A 28 0.90 20.02 -27.33
N PHE A 29 0.18 21.12 -27.16
CA PHE A 29 -0.58 21.41 -25.95
C PHE A 29 -1.56 20.31 -25.57
N ASN A 30 -2.28 19.72 -26.54
CA ASN A 30 -3.24 18.64 -26.23
C ASN A 30 -2.53 17.36 -25.74
N LEU A 31 -1.37 17.00 -26.28
CA LEU A 31 -0.58 15.87 -25.80
C LEU A 31 -0.01 16.14 -24.40
N ASN A 32 0.48 17.36 -24.18
CA ASN A 32 0.93 17.80 -22.86
C ASN A 32 -0.19 17.75 -21.83
N ARG A 33 -1.44 18.08 -22.21
CA ARG A 33 -2.63 17.97 -21.37
C ARG A 33 -2.90 16.53 -20.97
N VAL A 34 -2.91 15.62 -21.95
CA VAL A 34 -3.10 14.19 -21.70
C VAL A 34 -2.00 13.65 -20.78
N TYR A 35 -0.74 14.05 -21.02
CA TYR A 35 0.38 13.68 -20.15
C TYR A 35 0.16 14.11 -18.70
N LEU A 36 -0.16 15.39 -18.46
CA LEU A 36 -0.35 15.94 -17.11
C LEU A 36 -1.60 15.36 -16.39
N LEU A 37 -2.62 14.89 -17.11
CA LEU A 37 -3.78 14.24 -16.54
C LEU A 37 -3.51 12.78 -16.18
N ILE A 38 -2.79 12.04 -17.04
CA ILE A 38 -2.58 10.60 -16.86
C ILE A 38 -1.46 10.30 -15.86
N THR A 39 -0.35 11.04 -15.89
CA THR A 39 0.84 10.69 -15.11
C THR A 39 0.65 10.73 -13.60
N PRO A 40 -0.09 11.68 -12.98
CA PRO A 40 -0.36 11.61 -11.54
C PRO A 40 -1.23 10.42 -11.14
N LEU A 41 -2.18 10.01 -11.99
CA LEU A 41 -2.99 8.80 -11.75
C LEU A 41 -2.15 7.54 -11.90
N LEU A 42 -1.32 7.50 -12.95
CA LEU A 42 -0.43 6.37 -13.22
C LEU A 42 0.58 6.17 -12.07
N SER A 43 1.13 7.26 -11.51
CA SER A 43 2.03 7.18 -10.36
C SER A 43 1.39 6.56 -9.11
N MET A 44 0.06 6.64 -8.98
CA MET A 44 -0.68 6.02 -7.89
C MET A 44 -0.99 4.55 -8.13
N VAL A 45 -1.09 4.14 -9.40
CA VAL A 45 -1.42 2.76 -9.81
C VAL A 45 -0.17 1.88 -9.92
N ILE A 46 0.94 2.41 -10.44
CA ILE A 46 2.18 1.65 -10.66
C ILE A 46 2.65 0.87 -9.42
N PRO A 47 2.63 1.40 -8.18
CA PRO A 47 3.06 0.65 -7.00
C PRO A 47 2.27 -0.63 -6.69
N PHE A 48 1.07 -0.78 -7.26
CA PHE A 48 0.25 -2.00 -7.12
C PHE A 48 0.53 -3.04 -8.20
N ILE A 49 1.16 -2.64 -9.32
CA ILE A 49 1.43 -3.53 -10.44
C ILE A 49 2.74 -4.27 -10.16
N ARG A 50 2.66 -5.56 -9.90
CA ARG A 50 3.81 -6.46 -9.79
C ARG A 50 3.82 -7.38 -10.99
N ILE A 51 4.96 -7.46 -11.67
CA ILE A 51 5.13 -8.32 -12.85
C ILE A 51 5.93 -9.54 -12.38
N ASP A 52 5.24 -10.65 -12.17
CA ASP A 52 5.84 -11.91 -11.67
C ASP A 52 6.76 -12.58 -12.70
N PHE A 53 6.74 -12.14 -13.97
CA PHE A 53 7.60 -12.66 -15.05
C PHE A 53 9.12 -12.48 -14.78
N ILE A 54 9.51 -11.60 -13.86
CA ILE A 54 10.91 -11.36 -13.46
C ILE A 54 11.30 -12.26 -12.26
N ARG A 55 10.34 -12.98 -11.70
CA ARG A 55 10.58 -13.95 -10.64
C ARG A 55 10.87 -15.31 -11.26
N GLU A 56 12.13 -15.67 -11.32
CA GLU A 56 12.48 -17.08 -11.44
C GLU A 56 11.87 -17.85 -10.28
N THR A 57 11.24 -18.95 -10.63
CA THR A 57 10.57 -19.91 -9.79
C THR A 57 11.48 -20.36 -8.65
N VAL A 58 11.30 -19.79 -7.47
CA VAL A 58 11.80 -20.41 -6.24
C VAL A 58 10.72 -21.42 -5.82
N VAL A 59 11.11 -22.66 -5.92
CA VAL A 59 10.30 -23.86 -5.61
C VAL A 59 9.79 -23.79 -4.17
N GLN A 60 8.50 -24.06 -4.02
CA GLN A 60 7.79 -24.12 -2.74
C GLN A 60 7.84 -25.52 -2.14
N SER A 61 8.13 -25.67 -0.87
CA SER A 61 8.06 -26.93 -0.13
C SER A 61 7.69 -26.75 1.35
N GLY A 62 6.80 -27.55 1.85
CA GLY A 62 6.06 -27.35 3.09
C GLY A 62 6.44 -28.23 4.30
N VAL A 63 6.25 -27.79 5.52
CA VAL A 63 6.42 -28.46 6.82
C VAL A 63 5.11 -28.52 7.61
N VAL A 64 4.89 -29.65 8.27
CA VAL A 64 3.72 -29.90 9.10
C VAL A 64 3.81 -29.13 10.42
N ARG A 65 2.93 -28.14 10.62
CA ARG A 65 2.68 -27.50 11.92
C ARG A 65 1.83 -28.40 12.80
N LEU A 66 2.32 -28.74 13.98
CA LEU A 66 1.44 -29.19 15.05
C LEU A 66 0.50 -28.05 15.39
N GLN A 67 -0.81 -28.29 15.26
CA GLN A 67 -1.81 -27.28 15.62
C GLN A 67 -1.70 -26.92 17.10
N GLU A 68 -1.79 -25.62 17.38
CA GLU A 68 -1.85 -25.10 18.74
C GLU A 68 -3.07 -25.71 19.45
N VAL A 69 -2.86 -26.38 20.58
CA VAL A 69 -3.97 -26.92 21.38
C VAL A 69 -4.60 -25.77 22.14
N MET A 70 -5.73 -25.29 21.62
CA MET A 70 -6.53 -24.28 22.28
C MET A 70 -7.41 -24.95 23.34
N VAL A 71 -7.13 -24.66 24.61
CA VAL A 71 -7.93 -25.10 25.74
C VAL A 71 -8.61 -23.87 26.32
N GLY A 72 -9.90 -23.70 25.99
CA GLY A 72 -10.72 -22.52 26.33
C GLY A 72 -11.23 -21.78 25.09
N VAL A 73 -12.36 -21.08 25.23
CA VAL A 73 -12.95 -20.28 24.16
C VAL A 73 -12.18 -18.97 24.02
N THR A 74 -11.56 -18.72 22.86
CA THR A 74 -10.91 -17.45 22.59
C THR A 74 -11.82 -16.54 21.80
N GLU A 75 -12.27 -15.45 22.39
CA GLU A 75 -12.52 -14.25 21.59
C GLU A 75 -11.16 -13.68 21.20
N LYS A 76 -10.90 -13.61 19.88
CA LYS A 76 -9.75 -12.88 19.34
C LYS A 76 -9.92 -11.39 19.64
N VAL A 77 -9.31 -10.93 20.71
CA VAL A 77 -9.01 -9.51 20.82
C VAL A 77 -7.82 -9.23 19.90
N GLU A 78 -8.09 -8.83 18.68
CA GLU A 78 -7.08 -8.20 17.84
C GLU A 78 -6.57 -6.97 18.57
N LYS A 79 -5.33 -7.01 19.04
CA LYS A 79 -4.61 -5.78 19.40
C LYS A 79 -4.41 -5.00 18.09
N ALA A 80 -5.39 -4.15 17.78
CA ALA A 80 -5.21 -3.13 16.76
C ALA A 80 -4.00 -2.29 17.17
N ASP A 81 -2.96 -2.25 16.33
CA ASP A 81 -1.81 -1.39 16.55
C ASP A 81 -2.31 0.05 16.69
N ALA A 82 -2.25 0.59 17.90
CA ALA A 82 -2.79 1.91 18.26
C ALA A 82 -2.20 3.02 17.34
N ASN A 83 -0.97 2.84 16.85
CA ASN A 83 -0.31 3.77 15.92
C ASN A 83 -0.91 3.76 14.51
N TYR A 84 -1.39 2.62 14.02
CA TYR A 84 -2.03 2.54 12.70
C TYR A 84 -3.39 3.24 12.70
N PHE A 85 -4.14 3.07 13.76
CA PHE A 85 -5.45 3.73 13.95
C PHE A 85 -5.31 5.26 14.01
N ASN A 86 -4.29 5.78 14.69
CA ASN A 86 -4.04 7.21 14.79
C ASN A 86 -3.67 7.85 13.43
N LEU A 87 -2.82 7.21 12.61
CA LEU A 87 -2.43 7.73 11.31
C LEU A 87 -3.60 7.76 10.32
N LEU A 88 -4.40 6.71 10.29
CA LEU A 88 -5.59 6.63 9.43
C LEU A 88 -6.60 7.73 9.78
N ASN A 89 -6.84 7.97 11.07
CA ASN A 89 -7.73 9.02 11.53
C ASN A 89 -7.26 10.42 11.10
N ILE A 90 -5.96 10.72 11.19
CA ILE A 90 -5.38 11.99 10.72
C ILE A 90 -5.65 12.18 9.22
N ILE A 91 -5.45 11.14 8.41
CA ILE A 91 -5.70 11.20 6.96
C ILE A 91 -7.19 11.46 6.69
N ILE A 92 -8.08 10.74 7.35
CA ILE A 92 -9.55 10.91 7.19
C ILE A 92 -9.99 12.32 7.59
N ILE A 93 -9.53 12.84 8.72
CA ILE A 93 -9.85 14.19 9.17
C ILE A 93 -9.36 15.23 8.16
N GLY A 94 -8.15 15.09 7.62
CA GLY A 94 -7.62 15.97 6.59
C GLY A 94 -8.44 15.92 5.29
N CYS A 95 -8.87 14.72 4.85
CA CYS A 95 -9.78 14.57 3.70
C CYS A 95 -11.12 15.26 3.93
N LEU A 96 -11.72 15.12 5.12
CA LEU A 96 -12.99 15.77 5.46
C LEU A 96 -12.86 17.29 5.49
N MET A 97 -11.77 17.82 6.04
CA MET A 97 -11.50 19.27 6.01
C MET A 97 -11.30 19.79 4.58
N ALA A 98 -10.52 19.07 3.75
CA ALA A 98 -10.31 19.44 2.35
C ALA A 98 -11.62 19.37 1.54
N PHE A 99 -12.42 18.35 1.78
CA PHE A 99 -13.76 18.22 1.18
C PHE A 99 -14.69 19.37 1.61
N GLY A 100 -14.74 19.67 2.90
CA GLY A 100 -15.53 20.81 3.41
C GLY A 100 -15.13 22.13 2.76
N TRP A 101 -13.82 22.38 2.61
CA TRP A 101 -13.29 23.56 1.90
C TRP A 101 -13.72 23.60 0.43
N PHE A 102 -13.69 22.46 -0.25
CA PHE A 102 -14.15 22.33 -1.64
C PHE A 102 -15.65 22.62 -1.77
N VAL A 103 -16.48 22.08 -0.87
CA VAL A 103 -17.92 22.35 -0.83
C VAL A 103 -18.21 23.85 -0.66
N VAL A 104 -17.47 24.52 0.24
CA VAL A 104 -17.59 25.98 0.41
C VAL A 104 -17.28 26.74 -0.89
N LYS A 105 -16.26 26.33 -1.65
CA LYS A 105 -15.96 26.93 -2.98
C LYS A 105 -17.13 26.73 -3.95
N LEU A 106 -17.70 25.52 -4.01
CA LEU A 106 -18.85 25.24 -4.88
C LEU A 106 -20.09 26.07 -4.48
N ILE A 107 -20.37 26.19 -3.19
CA ILE A 107 -21.48 27.02 -2.68
C ILE A 107 -21.27 28.47 -3.08
N LYS A 108 -20.05 29.02 -2.98
CA LYS A 108 -19.77 30.40 -3.44
C LYS A 108 -20.04 30.58 -4.93
N ILE A 109 -19.61 29.63 -5.78
CA ILE A 109 -19.89 29.68 -7.21
C ILE A 109 -21.42 29.60 -7.46
N TYR A 110 -22.11 28.69 -6.78
CA TYR A 110 -23.56 28.55 -6.87
C TYR A 110 -24.30 29.85 -6.46
N GLN A 111 -23.89 30.47 -5.34
CA GLN A 111 -24.43 31.74 -4.90
C GLN A 111 -24.17 32.85 -5.94
N LEU A 112 -22.96 32.88 -6.51
CA LEU A 112 -22.62 33.84 -7.57
C LEU A 112 -23.53 33.68 -8.79
N ILE A 113 -23.84 32.45 -9.20
CA ILE A 113 -24.78 32.17 -10.29
C ILE A 113 -26.20 32.57 -9.91
N ARG A 114 -26.64 32.36 -8.65
CA ARG A 114 -28.03 32.62 -8.23
C ARG A 114 -28.33 34.09 -8.00
N GLN A 115 -27.37 34.85 -7.47
CA GLN A 115 -27.56 36.24 -7.06
C GLN A 115 -27.39 37.26 -8.18
N ASN A 116 -26.81 36.86 -9.33
CA ASN A 116 -26.47 37.76 -10.41
C ASN A 116 -27.39 37.55 -11.64
N ASN A 117 -27.51 38.59 -12.45
CA ASN A 117 -28.26 38.52 -13.69
C ASN A 117 -27.63 37.53 -14.66
N ARG A 118 -28.49 36.68 -15.24
CA ARG A 118 -28.09 35.63 -16.19
C ARG A 118 -28.67 35.92 -17.56
N ARG A 119 -27.85 35.85 -18.59
CA ARG A 119 -28.26 35.94 -19.99
C ARG A 119 -27.84 34.66 -20.72
N LYS A 120 -28.80 33.98 -21.32
CA LYS A 120 -28.53 32.77 -22.10
C LYS A 120 -28.15 33.17 -23.52
N GLU A 121 -26.95 32.75 -23.93
CA GLU A 121 -26.39 32.95 -25.26
C GLU A 121 -26.23 31.63 -25.99
N ALA A 122 -25.91 31.64 -27.28
CA ALA A 122 -25.68 30.44 -28.07
C ALA A 122 -24.42 29.71 -27.59
N GLY A 123 -24.61 28.64 -26.77
CA GLY A 123 -23.54 27.77 -26.29
C GLY A 123 -22.97 28.09 -24.91
N TYR A 124 -23.39 29.17 -24.23
CA TYR A 124 -22.97 29.51 -22.87
C TYR A 124 -24.02 30.32 -22.13
N ILE A 125 -23.85 30.50 -20.85
CA ILE A 125 -24.68 31.38 -20.01
C ILE A 125 -23.76 32.43 -19.42
N GLU A 126 -24.05 33.71 -19.77
CA GLU A 126 -23.35 34.85 -19.21
C GLU A 126 -23.90 35.18 -17.84
N VAL A 127 -23.02 35.46 -16.89
CA VAL A 127 -23.35 35.90 -15.53
C VAL A 127 -22.61 37.21 -15.28
N GLN A 128 -23.35 38.31 -15.11
CA GLN A 128 -22.75 39.61 -14.86
C GLN A 128 -22.49 39.80 -13.37
N ILE A 129 -21.18 39.84 -12.99
CA ILE A 129 -20.74 39.92 -11.59
C ILE A 129 -20.42 41.36 -11.17
N ALA A 130 -20.52 41.63 -9.86
CA ALA A 130 -20.26 42.95 -9.28
C ALA A 130 -18.76 43.34 -9.34
N GLU A 131 -17.85 42.37 -9.39
CA GLU A 131 -16.41 42.60 -9.52
C GLU A 131 -16.06 43.22 -10.87
N LYS A 132 -15.35 44.37 -10.82
CA LYS A 132 -15.28 45.29 -11.99
C LYS A 132 -14.58 44.72 -13.22
N ASP A 133 -13.44 44.01 -13.01
CA ASP A 133 -12.52 43.60 -14.09
C ASP A 133 -12.30 42.10 -14.14
N ALA A 134 -13.07 41.31 -13.40
CA ALA A 134 -12.93 39.86 -13.38
C ALA A 134 -13.62 39.18 -14.56
N ALA A 135 -12.93 38.23 -15.19
CA ALA A 135 -13.51 37.34 -16.19
C ALA A 135 -13.03 35.94 -15.94
N PHE A 136 -13.92 34.97 -15.94
CA PHE A 136 -13.59 33.54 -15.84
C PHE A 136 -14.76 32.67 -16.29
N SER A 137 -14.48 31.41 -16.61
CA SER A 137 -15.51 30.44 -16.98
C SER A 137 -15.54 29.24 -16.04
N PHE A 138 -16.74 28.68 -15.84
CA PHE A 138 -16.94 27.45 -15.09
C PHE A 138 -18.05 26.63 -15.73
N PHE A 139 -17.73 25.43 -16.22
CA PHE A 139 -18.59 24.59 -17.06
C PHE A 139 -19.15 25.35 -18.26
N ARG A 140 -20.42 25.72 -18.23
CA ARG A 140 -21.11 26.47 -19.29
C ARG A 140 -21.38 27.94 -18.95
N TYR A 141 -20.90 28.41 -17.78
CA TYR A 141 -21.07 29.77 -17.33
C TYR A 141 -19.83 30.60 -17.64
N ILE A 142 -20.02 31.82 -18.16
CA ILE A 142 -18.98 32.85 -18.29
C ILE A 142 -19.34 33.98 -17.33
N PHE A 143 -18.48 34.28 -16.40
CA PHE A 143 -18.64 35.37 -15.44
C PHE A 143 -17.89 36.59 -15.95
N LEU A 144 -18.60 37.71 -16.11
CA LEU A 144 -18.02 38.95 -16.62
C LEU A 144 -18.28 40.11 -15.65
N GLY A 145 -17.24 40.87 -15.36
CA GLY A 145 -17.31 42.09 -14.57
C GLY A 145 -17.97 43.25 -15.31
N LYS A 146 -18.54 44.17 -14.53
CA LYS A 146 -19.34 45.31 -15.09
C LYS A 146 -18.54 46.24 -15.99
N ASN A 147 -17.18 46.33 -15.82
CA ASN A 147 -16.37 47.26 -16.61
C ASN A 147 -15.86 46.65 -17.95
N ILE A 148 -16.23 45.41 -18.23
CA ILE A 148 -15.80 44.73 -19.45
C ILE A 148 -16.74 45.06 -20.59
N ASN A 149 -16.38 46.05 -21.41
CA ASN A 149 -17.19 46.55 -22.51
C ASN A 149 -16.41 46.62 -23.84
N GLY A 150 -17.13 46.79 -24.96
CA GLY A 150 -16.53 46.98 -26.28
C GLY A 150 -15.75 45.81 -26.85
N SER A 151 -14.71 46.09 -27.61
CA SER A 151 -13.86 45.08 -28.29
C SER A 151 -13.19 44.11 -27.34
N ASN A 152 -12.85 44.57 -26.14
CA ASN A 152 -12.22 43.71 -25.10
C ASN A 152 -13.18 42.61 -24.62
N ARG A 153 -14.51 42.93 -24.56
CA ARG A 153 -15.52 41.95 -24.13
C ARG A 153 -15.61 40.77 -25.10
N GLU A 154 -15.64 41.02 -26.40
CA GLU A 154 -15.73 39.97 -27.40
C GLU A 154 -14.47 39.08 -27.39
N HIS A 155 -13.31 39.71 -27.21
CA HIS A 155 -12.04 38.98 -27.10
C HIS A 155 -12.00 38.05 -25.87
N ILE A 156 -12.42 38.55 -24.71
CA ILE A 156 -12.54 37.79 -23.47
C ILE A 156 -13.53 36.63 -23.64
N ILE A 157 -14.71 36.89 -24.18
CA ILE A 157 -15.70 35.82 -24.39
C ILE A 157 -15.14 34.72 -25.30
N ARG A 158 -14.45 35.08 -26.40
CA ARG A 158 -13.81 34.08 -27.27
C ARG A 158 -12.76 33.22 -26.51
N HIS A 159 -11.98 33.83 -25.63
CA HIS A 159 -11.01 33.14 -24.79
C HIS A 159 -11.72 32.17 -23.83
N GLU A 160 -12.73 32.64 -23.08
CA GLU A 160 -13.49 31.84 -22.11
C GLU A 160 -14.30 30.71 -22.80
N LEU A 161 -14.79 30.93 -24.01
CA LEU A 161 -15.45 29.88 -24.79
C LEU A 161 -14.51 28.71 -25.13
N VAL A 162 -13.19 28.94 -25.29
CA VAL A 162 -12.23 27.86 -25.49
C VAL A 162 -12.19 26.98 -24.24
N HIS A 163 -12.16 27.58 -23.03
CA HIS A 163 -12.18 26.81 -21.78
C HIS A 163 -13.44 25.95 -21.66
N ILE A 164 -14.60 26.50 -22.04
CA ILE A 164 -15.87 25.75 -22.04
C ILE A 164 -15.84 24.59 -23.05
N ARG A 165 -15.47 24.89 -24.32
CA ARG A 165 -15.44 23.88 -25.40
C ARG A 165 -14.44 22.75 -25.14
N GLN A 166 -13.28 23.08 -24.56
CA GLN A 166 -12.25 22.14 -24.18
C GLN A 166 -12.53 21.43 -22.84
N LYS A 167 -13.61 21.82 -22.14
CA LYS A 167 -14.01 21.26 -20.82
C LYS A 167 -12.91 21.35 -19.77
N HIS A 168 -12.14 22.45 -19.75
CA HIS A 168 -11.03 22.66 -18.81
C HIS A 168 -11.49 22.57 -17.32
N SER A 169 -12.75 22.91 -17.05
CA SER A 169 -13.35 22.77 -15.70
C SER A 169 -13.35 21.34 -15.19
N LEU A 170 -13.45 20.31 -16.08
CA LEU A 170 -13.38 18.90 -15.67
C LEU A 170 -11.97 18.50 -15.23
N ASP A 171 -10.93 18.99 -15.93
CA ASP A 171 -9.55 18.73 -15.55
C ASP A 171 -9.25 19.30 -14.16
N LEU A 172 -9.68 20.54 -13.92
CA LEU A 172 -9.51 21.18 -12.60
C LEU A 172 -10.30 20.46 -11.51
N LEU A 173 -11.50 19.97 -11.83
CA LEU A 173 -12.30 19.17 -10.90
C LEU A 173 -11.58 17.85 -10.54
N LEU A 174 -10.99 17.16 -11.51
CA LEU A 174 -10.17 15.97 -11.27
C LEU A 174 -9.05 16.28 -10.25
N PHE A 175 -8.34 17.40 -10.44
CA PHE A 175 -7.29 17.80 -9.50
C PHE A 175 -7.81 18.21 -8.13
N GLU A 176 -9.00 18.84 -8.04
CA GLU A 176 -9.63 19.10 -6.75
C GLU A 176 -10.00 17.77 -6.03
N CYS A 177 -10.49 16.75 -6.74
CA CYS A 177 -10.70 15.42 -6.18
C CYS A 177 -9.39 14.80 -5.68
N LEU A 178 -8.31 14.86 -6.48
CA LEU A 178 -7.00 14.37 -6.06
C LEU A 178 -6.47 15.14 -4.83
N ARG A 179 -6.70 16.45 -4.74
CA ARG A 179 -6.32 17.28 -3.59
C ARG A 179 -7.11 16.93 -2.33
N ILE A 180 -8.33 16.49 -2.46
CA ILE A 180 -9.13 16.02 -1.32
C ILE A 180 -8.55 14.70 -0.80
N LEU A 181 -8.31 13.73 -1.69
CA LEU A 181 -7.82 12.41 -1.32
C LEU A 181 -6.36 12.44 -0.84
N PHE A 182 -5.53 13.28 -1.47
CA PHE A 182 -4.09 13.40 -1.22
C PHE A 182 -3.72 14.82 -0.76
N TRP A 183 -4.49 15.38 0.16
CA TRP A 183 -4.33 16.76 0.66
C TRP A 183 -2.92 17.06 1.18
N PHE A 184 -2.23 16.05 1.69
CA PHE A 184 -0.85 16.11 2.19
C PHE A 184 0.22 16.04 1.09
N ASN A 185 -0.16 15.76 -0.16
CA ASN A 185 0.76 15.60 -1.28
C ASN A 185 0.97 16.93 -2.04
N PRO A 186 2.12 17.61 -1.90
CA PRO A 186 2.37 18.89 -2.56
C PRO A 186 2.46 18.79 -4.08
N LEU A 187 2.81 17.62 -4.63
CA LEU A 187 3.00 17.45 -6.07
C LEU A 187 1.69 17.52 -6.84
N VAL A 188 0.57 17.11 -6.25
CA VAL A 188 -0.76 17.25 -6.85
C VAL A 188 -1.08 18.74 -7.12
N TYR A 189 -0.69 19.62 -6.21
CA TYR A 189 -0.85 21.09 -6.40
C TYR A 189 0.06 21.60 -7.53
N VAL A 190 1.27 21.06 -7.67
CA VAL A 190 2.18 21.41 -8.76
C VAL A 190 1.60 20.96 -10.11
N PHE A 191 1.07 19.73 -10.21
CA PHE A 191 0.39 19.25 -11.40
C PHE A 191 -0.82 20.14 -11.77
N GLN A 192 -1.65 20.50 -10.79
CA GLN A 192 -2.80 21.39 -10.99
C GLN A 192 -2.37 22.77 -11.52
N GLN A 193 -1.27 23.32 -11.00
CA GLN A 193 -0.73 24.58 -11.50
C GLN A 193 -0.27 24.47 -12.95
N LYS A 194 0.44 23.37 -13.30
CA LYS A 194 0.93 23.16 -14.67
C LYS A 194 -0.19 22.93 -15.68
N ILE A 195 -1.22 22.19 -15.31
CA ILE A 195 -2.38 22.00 -16.19
C ILE A 195 -3.13 23.32 -16.37
N SER A 196 -3.27 24.14 -15.34
CA SER A 196 -3.88 25.46 -15.42
C SER A 196 -3.07 26.39 -16.35
N GLU A 197 -1.72 26.43 -16.21
CA GLU A 197 -0.86 27.18 -17.16
C GLU A 197 -1.05 26.69 -18.60
N LEU A 198 -1.19 25.40 -18.81
CA LEU A 198 -1.37 24.79 -20.12
C LEU A 198 -2.72 25.13 -20.75
N HIS A 199 -3.78 25.22 -19.94
CA HIS A 199 -5.10 25.67 -20.38
C HIS A 199 -5.07 27.09 -20.94
N GLU A 200 -4.27 27.98 -20.31
CA GLU A 200 -4.07 29.33 -20.83
C GLU A 200 -3.36 29.31 -22.21
N PHE A 201 -2.33 28.46 -22.37
CA PHE A 201 -1.66 28.35 -23.68
C PHE A 201 -2.57 27.79 -24.78
N ILE A 202 -3.46 26.85 -24.44
CA ILE A 202 -4.49 26.34 -25.38
C ILE A 202 -5.47 27.45 -25.76
N ALA A 203 -5.98 28.19 -24.77
CA ALA A 203 -6.94 29.23 -24.99
C ALA A 203 -6.35 30.37 -25.84
N ASP A 204 -5.14 30.84 -25.49
CA ASP A 204 -4.43 31.87 -26.24
C ASP A 204 -4.15 31.43 -27.69
N GLY A 205 -3.63 30.19 -27.86
CA GLY A 205 -3.33 29.65 -29.18
C GLY A 205 -4.54 29.53 -30.12
N GLN A 206 -5.72 29.24 -29.53
CA GLN A 206 -6.98 29.18 -30.32
C GLN A 206 -7.57 30.58 -30.59
N THR A 207 -7.51 31.47 -29.60
CA THR A 207 -8.04 32.84 -29.73
C THR A 207 -7.21 33.68 -30.68
N ALA A 208 -5.90 33.46 -30.74
CA ALA A 208 -4.97 34.14 -31.63
C ALA A 208 -5.07 33.69 -33.12
N LYS A 209 -5.81 32.62 -33.43
CA LYS A 209 -6.07 32.23 -34.82
C LYS A 209 -6.88 33.31 -35.51
N GLY A 210 -6.24 34.13 -36.31
CA GLY A 210 -6.83 35.21 -37.05
C GLY A 210 -6.42 36.63 -36.60
N ASN A 211 -6.06 36.84 -35.37
CA ASN A 211 -5.59 38.13 -34.86
C ASN A 211 -4.54 38.00 -33.75
N ARG A 212 -3.32 37.65 -34.12
CA ARG A 212 -2.20 37.54 -33.15
C ARG A 212 -1.87 38.88 -32.51
N ALA A 213 -1.86 39.98 -33.29
CA ALA A 213 -1.54 41.31 -32.76
C ALA A 213 -2.49 41.72 -31.64
N GLY A 214 -3.82 41.56 -31.84
CA GLY A 214 -4.82 41.84 -30.81
C GLY A 214 -4.65 40.98 -29.55
N GLN A 215 -4.23 39.71 -29.70
CA GLN A 215 -3.93 38.83 -28.53
C GLN A 215 -2.73 39.35 -27.73
N TYR A 216 -1.67 39.80 -28.41
CA TYR A 216 -0.51 40.41 -27.74
C TYR A 216 -0.89 41.67 -26.99
N GLU A 217 -1.60 42.56 -27.63
CA GLU A 217 -2.04 43.83 -27.03
C GLU A 217 -2.90 43.56 -25.79
N PHE A 218 -3.81 42.61 -25.86
CA PHE A 218 -4.61 42.18 -24.73
C PHE A 218 -3.79 41.67 -23.57
N LEU A 219 -2.82 40.77 -23.81
CA LEU A 219 -1.92 40.24 -22.78
C LEU A 219 -1.03 41.34 -22.18
N LEU A 220 -0.54 42.28 -22.99
CA LEU A 220 0.24 43.41 -22.51
C LEU A 220 -0.57 44.34 -21.63
N GLN A 221 -1.82 44.66 -22.03
CA GLN A 221 -2.76 45.47 -21.23
C GLN A 221 -3.02 44.83 -19.86
N GLN A 222 -3.08 43.51 -19.77
CA GLN A 222 -3.19 42.80 -18.48
C GLN A 222 -1.99 43.04 -17.55
N ILE A 223 -0.78 43.14 -18.08
CA ILE A 223 0.44 43.45 -17.29
C ILE A 223 0.32 44.85 -16.69
N PHE A 224 -0.05 45.85 -17.48
CA PHE A 224 -0.09 47.24 -17.05
C PHE A 224 -1.26 47.57 -16.11
N ARG A 225 -2.38 46.82 -16.18
CA ARG A 225 -3.53 47.00 -15.27
C ARG A 225 -3.32 46.44 -13.87
N THR A 226 -2.29 45.61 -13.63
CA THR A 226 -2.07 44.95 -12.35
C THR A 226 -1.27 45.76 -11.33
N GLU A 227 -1.03 47.05 -11.56
CA GLU A 227 -0.17 47.89 -10.68
C GLU A 227 -0.71 48.16 -9.26
N LYS A 228 -1.91 47.75 -8.92
CA LYS A 228 -2.57 48.11 -7.63
C LYS A 228 -2.83 46.99 -6.63
N ILE A 229 -2.32 45.77 -6.81
CA ILE A 229 -2.63 44.63 -5.91
C ILE A 229 -1.38 43.92 -5.42
N SER A 230 -1.31 43.73 -4.09
CA SER A 230 -0.36 42.93 -3.28
C SER A 230 0.88 42.31 -3.95
N PHE A 231 2.06 42.62 -3.42
CA PHE A 231 3.41 42.33 -3.92
C PHE A 231 3.66 40.85 -4.33
N VAL A 232 3.20 39.87 -3.56
CA VAL A 232 3.44 38.45 -3.83
C VAL A 232 2.60 37.92 -4.99
N ASN A 233 1.35 38.31 -5.11
CA ASN A 233 0.47 37.90 -6.20
C ASN A 233 0.87 38.49 -7.57
N GLN A 234 1.55 39.61 -7.59
CA GLN A 234 2.03 40.26 -8.85
C GLN A 234 3.14 39.48 -9.52
N PHE A 235 4.12 38.97 -8.77
CA PHE A 235 5.22 38.18 -9.35
C PHE A 235 4.73 36.91 -10.07
N PHE A 236 3.78 36.19 -9.48
CA PHE A 236 3.22 34.98 -10.10
C PHE A 236 2.38 35.30 -11.33
N LYS A 237 1.52 36.31 -11.28
CA LYS A 237 0.70 36.74 -12.45
C LYS A 237 1.57 37.25 -13.59
N GLN A 238 2.53 38.09 -13.32
CA GLN A 238 3.46 38.59 -14.35
C GLN A 238 4.30 37.47 -14.96
N SER A 239 4.76 36.49 -14.16
CA SER A 239 5.48 35.32 -14.65
C SER A 239 4.61 34.49 -15.59
N LEU A 240 3.34 34.26 -15.27
CA LEU A 240 2.41 33.52 -16.12
C LEU A 240 2.16 34.24 -17.46
N ILE A 241 1.89 35.56 -17.43
CA ILE A 241 1.66 36.34 -18.66
C ILE A 241 2.91 36.34 -19.55
N LYS A 242 4.11 36.47 -18.99
CA LYS A 242 5.37 36.33 -19.75
C LYS A 242 5.47 34.94 -20.43
N LYS A 243 5.11 33.88 -19.74
CA LYS A 243 5.09 32.53 -20.32
C LYS A 243 4.07 32.40 -21.44
N ARG A 244 2.85 33.00 -21.30
CA ARG A 244 1.81 33.02 -22.32
C ARG A 244 2.30 33.73 -23.57
N ILE A 245 2.88 34.92 -23.45
CA ILE A 245 3.44 35.68 -24.56
C ILE A 245 4.58 34.86 -25.24
N PHE A 246 5.49 34.26 -24.49
CA PHE A 246 6.55 33.43 -25.01
C PHE A 246 6.02 32.25 -25.82
N MET A 247 5.02 31.54 -25.30
CA MET A 247 4.44 30.35 -25.97
C MET A 247 3.62 30.75 -27.19
N LEU A 248 2.95 31.89 -27.17
CA LEU A 248 2.21 32.41 -28.31
C LEU A 248 3.15 32.81 -29.49
N ASN A 249 4.38 33.29 -29.18
CA ASN A 249 5.38 33.68 -30.16
C ASN A 249 6.12 32.48 -30.79
N LYS A 250 6.00 31.32 -30.11
CA LYS A 250 6.73 30.15 -30.55
C LYS A 250 6.15 29.53 -31.82
N ASN A 251 7.02 29.20 -32.78
CA ASN A 251 6.64 28.42 -33.94
C ASN A 251 6.18 27.01 -33.53
N HIS A 252 5.27 26.44 -34.33
CA HIS A 252 4.81 25.07 -34.11
C HIS A 252 5.99 24.10 -34.08
N SER A 253 6.02 23.26 -33.09
CA SER A 253 7.05 22.24 -32.91
C SER A 253 6.98 21.23 -34.09
N ALA A 254 8.13 20.84 -34.64
CA ALA A 254 8.19 19.85 -35.71
C ALA A 254 7.61 18.50 -35.24
N GLY A 255 6.93 17.80 -36.15
CA GLY A 255 6.23 16.53 -35.83
C GLY A 255 7.13 15.48 -35.20
N VAL A 256 8.41 15.42 -35.62
CA VAL A 256 9.41 14.50 -35.05
C VAL A 256 9.59 14.69 -33.54
N LYS A 257 9.37 15.86 -32.96
CA LYS A 257 9.49 16.11 -31.53
C LYS A 257 8.40 15.41 -30.69
N ARG A 258 7.36 14.85 -31.33
CA ARG A 258 6.38 13.97 -30.64
C ARG A 258 7.06 12.73 -30.08
N VAL A 259 8.17 12.27 -30.63
CA VAL A 259 8.96 11.14 -30.10
C VAL A 259 9.41 11.39 -28.66
N LYS A 260 9.50 12.65 -28.20
CA LYS A 260 9.79 12.95 -26.78
C LYS A 260 8.77 12.37 -25.80
N PHE A 261 7.51 12.18 -26.23
CA PHE A 261 6.50 11.52 -25.39
C PHE A 261 6.79 10.03 -25.19
N ALA A 262 7.57 9.41 -26.09
CA ALA A 262 8.02 8.03 -25.94
C ALA A 262 8.97 7.85 -24.73
N LEU A 263 9.58 8.94 -24.21
CA LEU A 263 10.34 8.90 -22.94
C LEU A 263 9.49 8.46 -21.73
N LEU A 264 8.16 8.53 -21.84
CA LEU A 264 7.25 8.00 -20.84
C LEU A 264 7.42 6.48 -20.69
N LEU A 265 7.65 5.75 -21.80
CA LEU A 265 7.76 4.28 -21.79
C LEU A 265 8.96 3.78 -20.96
N PRO A 266 10.21 4.23 -21.19
CA PRO A 266 11.34 3.81 -20.37
C PRO A 266 11.19 4.25 -18.90
N ALA A 267 10.58 5.41 -18.64
CA ALA A 267 10.31 5.84 -17.27
C ALA A 267 9.33 4.90 -16.56
N ILE A 268 8.22 4.53 -17.20
CA ILE A 268 7.26 3.55 -16.67
C ILE A 268 7.94 2.19 -16.47
N PHE A 269 8.72 1.73 -17.45
CA PHE A 269 9.43 0.46 -17.35
C PHE A 269 10.40 0.44 -16.17
N ALA A 270 11.18 1.50 -15.97
CA ALA A 270 12.08 1.62 -14.84
C ALA A 270 11.34 1.60 -13.49
N MET A 271 10.16 2.26 -13.42
CA MET A 271 9.33 2.25 -12.21
C MET A 271 8.75 0.86 -11.92
N LEU A 272 8.23 0.18 -12.96
CA LEU A 272 7.69 -1.19 -12.84
C LEU A 272 8.80 -2.18 -12.46
N PHE A 273 9.98 -2.05 -13.07
CA PHE A 273 11.16 -2.84 -12.71
C PHE A 273 11.54 -2.63 -11.23
N TYR A 274 11.61 -1.37 -10.79
CA TYR A 274 11.88 -1.04 -9.39
C TYR A 274 10.85 -1.66 -8.42
N VAL A 275 9.56 -1.58 -8.75
CA VAL A 275 8.49 -2.16 -7.92
C VAL A 275 8.58 -3.69 -7.89
N SER A 276 8.89 -4.33 -9.03
CA SER A 276 8.99 -5.78 -9.15
C SER A 276 10.24 -6.34 -8.48
N CYS A 277 11.35 -5.58 -8.44
CA CYS A 277 12.59 -5.95 -7.75
C CYS A 277 12.54 -5.74 -6.24
N GLN A 278 11.50 -5.12 -5.69
CA GLN A 278 11.36 -5.04 -4.24
C GLN A 278 11.02 -6.42 -3.68
N GLU A 279 11.96 -6.98 -2.92
CA GLU A 279 11.69 -8.17 -2.10
C GLU A 279 10.49 -7.89 -1.20
N LYS A 280 9.45 -8.70 -1.34
CA LYS A 280 8.45 -8.80 -0.30
C LYS A 280 9.21 -9.23 0.95
N LYS A 281 9.35 -8.38 1.96
CA LYS A 281 9.76 -8.84 3.28
C LYS A 281 8.68 -9.82 3.72
N LEU A 282 8.90 -11.09 3.39
CA LEU A 282 8.07 -12.18 3.88
C LEU A 282 8.04 -12.04 5.40
N THR A 283 6.88 -12.07 5.99
CA THR A 283 6.77 -12.20 7.43
C THR A 283 7.50 -13.47 7.85
N LEU A 284 7.98 -13.54 9.09
CA LEU A 284 8.65 -14.75 9.58
C LEU A 284 7.81 -16.01 9.32
N ASN A 285 6.49 -15.90 9.40
CA ASN A 285 5.57 -16.99 9.08
C ASN A 285 5.60 -17.38 7.60
N GLU A 286 5.57 -16.41 6.67
CA GLU A 286 5.67 -16.69 5.23
C GLU A 286 7.04 -17.24 4.83
N GLN A 287 8.13 -16.84 5.51
CA GLN A 287 9.47 -17.40 5.32
C GLN A 287 9.55 -18.85 5.82
N ILE A 288 8.94 -19.13 6.96
CA ILE A 288 8.83 -20.48 7.50
C ILE A 288 8.00 -21.33 6.54
N GLU A 289 6.85 -20.86 6.09
CA GLU A 289 5.95 -21.59 5.18
C GLU A 289 6.62 -21.87 3.81
N SER A 290 7.44 -20.95 3.27
CA SER A 290 8.21 -21.17 2.05
C SER A 290 9.35 -22.18 2.26
N LEU A 291 10.02 -22.15 3.42
CA LEU A 291 11.06 -23.10 3.78
C LEU A 291 10.44 -24.50 4.00
N GLU A 292 9.30 -24.53 4.65
CA GLU A 292 8.49 -25.71 4.87
C GLU A 292 8.15 -26.40 3.56
N GLN A 293 7.69 -25.64 2.58
CA GLN A 293 7.39 -26.13 1.25
C GLN A 293 8.65 -26.65 0.55
N THR A 294 9.85 -26.02 0.63
CA THR A 294 11.10 -26.51 0.00
C THR A 294 11.53 -27.87 0.55
N ILE A 295 11.36 -28.12 1.82
CA ILE A 295 11.72 -29.40 2.48
C ILE A 295 10.82 -30.56 2.03
N GLN A 296 9.52 -30.31 1.70
CA GLN A 296 8.59 -31.37 1.25
C GLN A 296 8.70 -31.70 -0.24
N SER A 297 9.21 -30.79 -1.09
CA SER A 297 9.31 -31.04 -2.53
C SER A 297 10.61 -31.75 -2.93
N GLU A 298 11.60 -31.79 -2.06
CA GLU A 298 12.85 -32.52 -2.33
C GLU A 298 12.78 -33.92 -1.73
N ASP A 299 12.88 -34.94 -2.59
CA ASP A 299 12.86 -36.38 -2.21
C ASP A 299 14.05 -36.76 -1.30
N SER A 300 15.10 -35.94 -1.24
CA SER A 300 16.23 -36.11 -0.31
C SER A 300 16.96 -34.80 -0.04
N LEU A 301 17.03 -34.39 1.24
CA LEU A 301 17.86 -33.26 1.67
C LEU A 301 19.35 -33.64 1.61
N SER A 302 20.16 -32.71 1.09
CA SER A 302 21.60 -32.86 1.17
C SER A 302 22.11 -32.83 2.62
N ASN A 303 23.25 -33.43 2.92
CA ASN A 303 23.85 -33.38 4.27
C ASN A 303 24.12 -31.93 4.72
N GLU A 304 24.37 -31.01 3.77
CA GLU A 304 24.64 -29.61 4.04
C GLU A 304 23.32 -28.84 4.41
N ASP A 305 22.22 -29.16 3.76
CA ASP A 305 20.90 -28.56 4.06
C ASP A 305 20.38 -29.05 5.41
N TYR A 306 20.62 -30.35 5.71
CA TYR A 306 20.32 -30.92 7.03
C TYR A 306 21.10 -30.21 8.15
N ASP A 307 22.37 -29.95 7.95
CA ASP A 307 23.23 -29.22 8.92
C ASP A 307 22.79 -27.78 9.12
N ARG A 308 22.33 -27.12 8.07
CA ARG A 308 21.77 -25.73 8.13
C ARG A 308 20.47 -25.70 8.87
N LEU A 309 19.54 -26.61 8.59
CA LEU A 309 18.24 -26.73 9.28
C LEU A 309 18.44 -27.03 10.76
N TYR A 310 19.38 -27.91 11.08
CA TYR A 310 19.74 -28.26 12.45
C TYR A 310 20.30 -27.05 13.23
N LYS A 311 21.20 -26.28 12.63
CA LYS A 311 21.74 -25.03 13.22
C LYS A 311 20.65 -23.99 13.43
N MET A 312 19.69 -23.87 12.49
CA MET A 312 18.56 -22.95 12.59
C MET A 312 17.60 -23.36 13.72
N TYR A 313 17.30 -24.64 13.85
CA TYR A 313 16.53 -25.18 14.97
C TYR A 313 17.20 -24.93 16.33
N GLN A 314 18.51 -25.13 16.44
CA GLN A 314 19.28 -24.82 17.65
C GLN A 314 19.19 -23.31 17.98
N ALA A 315 19.38 -22.43 16.99
CA ALA A 315 19.32 -20.98 17.19
C ALA A 315 17.95 -20.52 17.68
N ILE A 316 16.86 -21.10 17.17
CA ILE A 316 15.49 -20.83 17.61
C ILE A 316 15.27 -21.33 19.06
N SER A 317 15.78 -22.52 19.37
CA SER A 317 15.68 -23.12 20.71
C SER A 317 16.42 -22.28 21.74
N ILE A 318 17.61 -21.80 21.45
CA ILE A 318 18.40 -20.90 22.32
C ILE A 318 17.65 -19.57 22.54
N LYS A 319 17.09 -18.96 21.49
CA LYS A 319 16.39 -17.68 21.56
C LYS A 319 15.07 -17.75 22.36
N LYS A 320 14.44 -18.92 22.41
CA LYS A 320 13.27 -19.20 23.28
C LYS A 320 13.66 -19.56 24.71
N GLY A 321 14.93 -19.53 25.07
CA GLY A 321 15.43 -19.95 26.39
C GLY A 321 15.38 -21.49 26.59
N MET A 322 15.42 -22.21 25.46
CA MET A 322 15.40 -23.67 25.36
C MET A 322 16.79 -24.23 25.01
N GLY A 323 17.85 -23.49 25.28
CA GLY A 323 19.25 -23.91 24.99
C GLY A 323 19.61 -25.23 25.64
N ASP A 324 20.42 -26.02 24.95
CA ASP A 324 21.01 -27.32 25.34
C ASP A 324 20.09 -28.55 25.38
N TYR A 325 19.18 -28.72 24.40
CA TYR A 325 18.16 -29.77 24.47
C TYR A 325 18.26 -30.89 23.44
N ILE A 326 19.22 -30.87 22.52
CA ILE A 326 19.38 -31.97 21.55
C ILE A 326 20.71 -32.65 21.80
N GLY A 327 20.64 -33.86 22.37
CA GLY A 327 21.76 -34.77 22.47
C GLY A 327 22.18 -35.30 21.09
N LYS A 328 23.43 -35.76 20.96
CA LYS A 328 23.98 -36.31 19.69
C LYS A 328 23.17 -37.48 19.10
N ASP A 329 22.24 -38.08 19.89
CA ASP A 329 21.43 -39.25 19.53
C ASP A 329 19.94 -38.93 19.36
N GLU A 330 19.56 -37.65 19.25
CA GLU A 330 18.17 -37.21 19.16
C GLU A 330 17.84 -36.75 17.75
N VAL A 331 16.71 -37.23 17.20
CA VAL A 331 16.23 -36.88 15.85
C VAL A 331 14.92 -36.10 15.98
N PRO A 332 14.83 -34.87 15.43
CA PRO A 332 13.60 -34.07 15.46
C PRO A 332 12.45 -34.79 14.76
N PHE A 333 11.24 -34.68 15.32
CA PHE A 333 10.00 -35.28 14.78
C PHE A 333 9.71 -34.89 13.32
N ALA A 334 10.09 -33.69 12.94
CA ALA A 334 9.83 -33.17 11.57
C ALA A 334 10.59 -33.97 10.50
N VAL A 335 11.82 -34.43 10.79
CA VAL A 335 12.74 -35.03 9.81
C VAL A 335 12.97 -36.53 10.04
N ILE A 336 12.25 -37.14 10.97
CA ILE A 336 12.37 -38.56 11.27
C ILE A 336 11.74 -39.44 10.18
N ASP A 337 12.38 -40.55 9.80
CA ASP A 337 11.88 -41.45 8.76
C ASP A 337 10.57 -42.14 9.19
N GLU A 338 10.52 -42.73 10.40
CA GLU A 338 9.35 -43.35 10.97
C GLU A 338 8.99 -42.60 12.28
N ALA A 339 7.86 -41.93 12.33
CA ALA A 339 7.40 -41.18 13.53
C ALA A 339 7.07 -42.17 14.68
N PRO A 340 7.17 -41.77 15.96
CA PRO A 340 6.62 -42.53 17.07
C PRO A 340 5.14 -42.83 16.86
N ILE A 341 4.66 -44.03 17.16
CA ILE A 341 3.25 -44.41 16.98
C ILE A 341 2.57 -44.33 18.33
N PHE A 342 1.57 -43.43 18.40
CA PHE A 342 0.69 -43.33 19.56
C PHE A 342 -0.26 -44.55 19.59
N PRO A 343 -0.59 -45.12 20.77
CA PRO A 343 -1.56 -46.21 20.87
C PRO A 343 -2.89 -45.86 20.17
N GLY A 344 -3.31 -46.72 19.23
CA GLY A 344 -4.48 -46.51 18.39
C GLY A 344 -4.17 -45.97 16.98
N CYS A 345 -2.88 -45.74 16.65
CA CYS A 345 -2.43 -45.34 15.31
C CYS A 345 -1.63 -46.46 14.60
N GLU A 346 -1.68 -47.71 15.07
CA GLU A 346 -0.86 -48.82 14.55
C GLU A 346 -1.29 -49.24 13.12
N ASN A 347 -2.55 -49.05 12.78
CA ASN A 347 -3.13 -49.50 11.51
C ASN A 347 -3.34 -48.35 10.48
N VAL A 348 -2.68 -47.23 10.70
CA VAL A 348 -2.79 -46.06 9.83
C VAL A 348 -1.65 -46.09 8.79
N LEU A 349 -1.94 -45.63 7.57
CA LEU A 349 -0.93 -45.53 6.50
C LEU A 349 0.27 -44.68 6.94
N PRO A 350 1.52 -44.99 6.51
CA PRO A 350 2.70 -44.25 6.94
C PRO A 350 2.62 -42.75 6.72
N GLU A 351 1.96 -42.33 5.66
CA GLU A 351 1.76 -40.90 5.32
C GLU A 351 0.83 -40.18 6.30
N GLU A 352 -0.10 -40.91 6.93
CA GLU A 352 -1.08 -40.36 7.87
C GLU A 352 -0.66 -40.54 9.35
N GLN A 353 0.39 -41.32 9.63
CA GLN A 353 0.83 -41.61 11.00
C GLN A 353 1.16 -40.37 11.81
N LYS A 354 1.82 -39.35 11.19
CA LYS A 354 2.14 -38.10 11.87
C LYS A 354 0.88 -37.30 12.25
N LEU A 355 -0.13 -37.33 11.41
CA LEU A 355 -1.41 -36.68 11.68
C LEU A 355 -2.17 -37.40 12.80
N CYS A 356 -2.27 -38.72 12.72
CA CYS A 356 -2.88 -39.54 13.77
C CYS A 356 -2.20 -39.33 15.14
N PHE A 357 -0.86 -39.30 15.16
CA PHE A 357 -0.11 -38.98 16.37
C PHE A 357 -0.51 -37.64 16.97
N GLN A 358 -0.63 -36.60 16.14
CA GLN A 358 -1.05 -35.27 16.58
C GLN A 358 -2.46 -35.24 17.16
N GLU A 359 -3.39 -35.87 16.47
CA GLU A 359 -4.78 -35.98 16.91
C GLU A 359 -4.91 -36.72 18.25
N LYS A 360 -4.23 -37.84 18.40
CA LYS A 360 -4.25 -38.60 19.66
C LYS A 360 -3.55 -37.89 20.81
N MET A 361 -2.49 -37.16 20.54
CA MET A 361 -1.81 -36.29 21.51
C MET A 361 -2.77 -35.18 21.99
N ASN A 362 -3.44 -34.51 21.05
CA ASN A 362 -4.39 -33.46 21.35
C ASN A 362 -5.62 -34.00 22.13
N GLU A 363 -6.12 -35.18 21.76
CA GLU A 363 -7.21 -35.86 22.44
C GLU A 363 -6.81 -36.20 23.90
N HIS A 364 -5.59 -36.73 24.11
CA HIS A 364 -5.05 -37.00 25.42
C HIS A 364 -4.98 -35.76 26.28
N ILE A 365 -4.38 -34.67 25.77
CA ILE A 365 -4.27 -33.41 26.50
C ILE A 365 -5.65 -32.90 26.92
N ARG A 366 -6.63 -32.86 25.99
CA ARG A 366 -7.99 -32.41 26.30
C ARG A 366 -8.69 -33.26 27.31
N LYS A 367 -8.50 -34.58 27.24
CA LYS A 367 -9.14 -35.53 28.14
C LYS A 367 -8.65 -35.43 29.62
N TYR A 368 -7.35 -35.20 29.78
CA TYR A 368 -6.71 -35.16 31.09
C TYR A 368 -6.50 -33.75 31.63
N PHE A 369 -6.88 -32.73 30.85
CA PHE A 369 -6.75 -31.33 31.25
C PHE A 369 -7.70 -30.99 32.42
N ASN A 370 -7.15 -30.35 33.47
CA ASN A 370 -7.87 -29.77 34.56
C ASN A 370 -7.29 -28.40 34.92
N TYR A 371 -8.10 -27.35 34.91
CA TYR A 371 -7.62 -26.03 35.30
C TYR A 371 -7.39 -25.95 36.78
N PRO A 372 -6.17 -25.64 37.29
CA PRO A 372 -5.95 -25.57 38.75
C PRO A 372 -6.84 -24.51 39.39
N ALA A 373 -7.57 -24.90 40.44
CA ALA A 373 -8.56 -24.03 41.08
C ALA A 373 -7.97 -22.70 41.57
N GLU A 374 -6.79 -22.74 42.21
CA GLU A 374 -6.13 -21.54 42.69
C GLU A 374 -5.66 -20.60 41.54
N ALA A 375 -5.25 -21.16 40.37
CA ALA A 375 -4.88 -20.37 39.20
C ALA A 375 -6.14 -19.73 38.59
N GLN A 376 -7.27 -20.43 38.62
CA GLN A 376 -8.56 -19.92 38.17
C GLN A 376 -9.07 -18.77 39.04
N GLU A 377 -8.99 -18.92 40.35
CA GLU A 377 -9.39 -17.87 41.31
C GLU A 377 -8.52 -16.61 41.20
N LYS A 378 -7.24 -16.78 40.90
CA LYS A 378 -6.29 -15.68 40.75
C LYS A 378 -6.27 -15.09 39.32
N GLY A 379 -7.07 -15.61 38.38
CA GLY A 379 -7.12 -15.14 36.98
C GLY A 379 -5.83 -15.38 36.19
N ILE A 380 -5.01 -16.38 36.59
CA ILE A 380 -3.71 -16.66 35.96
C ILE A 380 -3.94 -17.40 34.66
N GLN A 381 -3.57 -16.79 33.52
CA GLN A 381 -3.72 -17.32 32.17
C GLN A 381 -2.39 -17.25 31.39
N GLY A 382 -2.29 -18.01 30.30
CA GLY A 382 -1.16 -17.94 29.40
C GLY A 382 -0.70 -19.27 28.83
N LYS A 383 0.38 -19.23 28.06
CA LYS A 383 0.94 -20.43 27.41
C LYS A 383 2.00 -21.09 28.27
N VAL A 384 1.85 -22.39 28.45
CA VAL A 384 2.89 -23.26 29.03
C VAL A 384 3.50 -24.08 27.90
N TYR A 385 4.80 -23.97 27.72
CA TYR A 385 5.56 -24.80 26.80
C TYR A 385 6.04 -26.05 27.50
N ALA A 386 5.56 -27.20 27.03
CA ALA A 386 6.01 -28.51 27.51
C ALA A 386 7.03 -29.10 26.54
N GLN A 387 8.21 -29.43 27.04
CA GLN A 387 9.23 -30.18 26.31
C GLN A 387 9.45 -31.52 26.96
N PHE A 388 9.55 -32.56 26.16
CA PHE A 388 9.85 -33.92 26.59
C PHE A 388 10.43 -34.71 25.42
N ILE A 389 11.01 -35.86 25.74
CA ILE A 389 11.63 -36.76 24.77
C ILE A 389 10.89 -38.11 24.83
N ILE A 390 10.53 -38.64 23.67
CA ILE A 390 10.14 -40.05 23.55
C ILE A 390 11.42 -40.84 23.31
N ASN A 391 11.77 -41.69 24.27
CA ASN A 391 13.00 -42.45 24.21
C ASN A 391 12.90 -43.69 23.30
N ARG A 392 13.99 -44.47 23.19
CA ARG A 392 14.07 -45.63 22.30
C ARG A 392 13.15 -46.80 22.71
N GLU A 393 12.61 -46.78 23.90
CA GLU A 393 11.61 -47.70 24.43
C GLU A 393 10.19 -47.20 24.32
N GLY A 394 10.01 -45.98 23.79
CA GLY A 394 8.70 -45.35 23.65
C GLY A 394 8.17 -44.66 24.93
N ASN A 395 9.00 -44.54 25.97
CA ASN A 395 8.63 -43.84 27.19
C ASN A 395 8.97 -42.36 27.16
N ILE A 396 8.27 -41.56 27.98
CA ILE A 396 8.54 -40.14 28.12
C ILE A 396 9.64 -39.89 29.12
N GLU A 397 10.66 -39.10 28.71
CA GLU A 397 11.75 -38.65 29.58
C GLU A 397 12.05 -37.15 29.38
N GLY A 398 12.81 -36.55 30.28
CA GLY A 398 13.35 -35.20 30.11
C GLY A 398 12.28 -34.08 30.12
N ILE A 399 11.21 -34.22 30.86
CA ILE A 399 10.13 -33.25 30.90
C ILE A 399 10.61 -31.92 31.49
N ARG A 400 10.47 -30.85 30.67
CA ARG A 400 10.78 -29.47 31.05
C ARG A 400 9.63 -28.56 30.66
N LEU A 401 9.33 -27.63 31.54
CA LEU A 401 8.17 -26.76 31.42
C LEU A 401 8.60 -25.31 31.57
N LYS A 402 7.98 -24.44 30.80
CA LYS A 402 8.13 -23.00 30.94
C LYS A 402 6.77 -22.32 30.71
N GLY A 403 6.24 -21.71 31.76
CA GLY A 403 4.95 -21.04 31.74
C GLY A 403 4.95 -19.75 32.53
N PRO A 404 3.81 -19.06 32.58
CA PRO A 404 3.65 -17.83 33.37
C PRO A 404 3.55 -18.08 34.86
N ASP A 405 3.12 -19.30 35.30
CA ASP A 405 2.95 -19.67 36.69
C ASP A 405 3.22 -21.15 36.92
N LYS A 406 3.73 -21.48 38.11
CA LYS A 406 4.11 -22.83 38.51
C LYS A 406 2.95 -23.81 38.58
N GLN A 407 1.76 -23.36 38.96
CA GLN A 407 0.58 -24.22 39.06
C GLN A 407 0.14 -24.72 37.67
N LEU A 408 0.24 -23.85 36.66
CA LEU A 408 -0.04 -24.22 35.27
C LEU A 408 1.05 -25.19 34.74
N GLU A 409 2.32 -24.99 35.14
CA GLU A 409 3.40 -25.91 34.79
C GLU A 409 3.21 -27.28 35.42
N ASP A 410 2.81 -27.34 36.70
CA ASP A 410 2.57 -28.61 37.44
C ASP A 410 1.40 -29.39 36.83
N GLU A 411 0.36 -28.71 36.35
CA GLU A 411 -0.75 -29.36 35.66
C GLU A 411 -0.28 -29.95 34.31
N VAL A 412 0.49 -29.19 33.54
CA VAL A 412 1.04 -29.68 32.28
C VAL A 412 2.00 -30.85 32.51
N ARG A 413 2.80 -30.80 33.57
CA ARG A 413 3.64 -31.93 34.01
C ARG A 413 2.83 -33.19 34.26
N ARG A 414 1.73 -33.07 34.96
CA ARG A 414 0.81 -34.18 35.26
C ARG A 414 0.24 -34.78 33.97
N ILE A 415 -0.19 -33.94 33.02
CA ILE A 415 -0.70 -34.39 31.72
C ILE A 415 0.35 -35.13 30.93
N VAL A 416 1.58 -34.58 30.80
CA VAL A 416 2.65 -35.20 30.07
C VAL A 416 3.12 -36.51 30.70
N GLN A 417 3.17 -36.59 32.01
CA GLN A 417 3.49 -37.83 32.74
C GLN A 417 2.45 -38.93 32.58
N SER A 418 1.20 -38.56 32.28
CA SER A 418 0.12 -39.54 32.04
C SER A 418 0.05 -40.06 30.62
N LEU A 419 0.96 -39.62 29.71
CA LEU A 419 1.04 -40.14 28.36
C LEU A 419 1.33 -41.64 28.35
N PRO A 420 0.66 -42.42 27.49
CA PRO A 420 0.92 -43.84 27.37
C PRO A 420 2.27 -44.13 26.76
N GLN A 421 2.80 -45.34 27.00
CA GLN A 421 3.97 -45.82 26.25
C GLN A 421 3.62 -45.92 24.77
N MET A 422 4.50 -45.45 23.91
CA MET A 422 4.37 -45.40 22.44
C MET A 422 5.35 -46.36 21.76
N GLN A 423 5.12 -46.65 20.48
CA GLN A 423 6.21 -47.28 19.72
C GLN A 423 7.25 -46.19 19.41
N PRO A 424 8.57 -46.52 19.57
CA PRO A 424 9.61 -45.52 19.37
C PRO A 424 9.74 -45.12 17.90
N GLY A 425 10.13 -43.86 17.69
CA GLY A 425 10.46 -43.40 16.33
C GLY A 425 11.76 -44.05 15.84
N LYS A 426 11.87 -44.22 14.52
CA LYS A 426 13.06 -44.84 13.90
C LYS A 426 13.65 -43.93 12.84
N GLN A 427 14.99 -43.95 12.78
CA GLN A 427 15.79 -43.31 11.74
C GLN A 427 16.71 -44.40 11.12
N LYS A 428 16.58 -44.58 9.81
CA LYS A 428 17.31 -45.65 9.07
C LYS A 428 17.13 -47.03 9.74
N GLY A 429 15.87 -47.32 10.18
CA GLY A 429 15.50 -48.59 10.81
C GLY A 429 15.96 -48.79 12.26
N ARG A 430 16.62 -47.79 12.89
CA ARG A 430 17.05 -47.85 14.30
C ARG A 430 16.20 -46.95 15.17
N ALA A 431 15.77 -47.45 16.34
CA ALA A 431 15.07 -46.66 17.33
C ALA A 431 15.92 -45.48 17.84
N VAL A 432 15.36 -44.27 17.81
CA VAL A 432 16.03 -43.01 18.19
C VAL A 432 15.22 -42.26 19.23
N LYS A 433 15.86 -41.31 19.90
CA LYS A 433 15.19 -40.40 20.80
C LYS A 433 14.55 -39.27 19.96
N VAL A 434 13.28 -38.94 20.25
CA VAL A 434 12.53 -37.93 19.52
C VAL A 434 12.09 -36.82 20.48
N PRO A 435 12.66 -35.63 20.37
CA PRO A 435 12.23 -34.49 21.19
C PRO A 435 10.92 -33.87 20.69
N PHE A 436 10.05 -33.50 21.63
CA PHE A 436 8.79 -32.81 21.39
C PHE A 436 8.71 -31.49 22.14
N SER A 437 8.01 -30.53 21.55
CA SER A 437 7.69 -29.26 22.18
C SER A 437 6.22 -28.92 21.88
N ILE A 438 5.37 -28.87 22.91
CA ILE A 438 3.93 -28.63 22.77
C ILE A 438 3.57 -27.37 23.55
N PRO A 439 3.02 -26.32 22.91
CA PRO A 439 2.41 -25.19 23.60
C PRO A 439 0.98 -25.54 24.06
N ILE A 440 0.72 -25.42 25.36
CA ILE A 440 -0.62 -25.56 25.92
C ILE A 440 -1.08 -24.19 26.42
N ASN A 441 -2.18 -23.70 25.89
CA ASN A 441 -2.67 -22.37 26.18
C ASN A 441 -3.83 -22.43 27.19
N PHE A 442 -3.62 -21.87 28.37
CA PHE A 442 -4.60 -21.76 29.43
C PHE A 442 -5.37 -20.45 29.27
N VAL A 443 -6.69 -20.55 29.06
CA VAL A 443 -7.59 -19.41 28.94
C VAL A 443 -8.77 -19.62 29.87
N LEU A 444 -9.08 -18.62 30.68
CA LEU A 444 -10.28 -18.61 31.52
C LEU A 444 -11.49 -18.22 30.66
N GLN A 445 -12.61 -18.89 30.87
CA GLN A 445 -13.89 -18.56 30.24
C GLN A 445 -14.53 -17.34 30.87
#